data_ff974c7a5d2a5d8b698174a5fbc1b0da
#
_entry.id   ff974c7a5d2a5d8b698174a5fbc1b0da
#
_cell.length_a   1.000
_cell.length_b   1.000
_cell.length_c   1.000
_cell.angle_alpha   90.00
_cell.angle_beta   90.00
_cell.angle_gamma   90.00
#
_symmetry.space_group_name_H-M   'P 1'
#
loop_
_entity.id
_entity.type
_entity.pdbx_description
1 polymer ?
#
loop_
_entity_poly.entity_id
_entity_poly.type
_entity_poly.pdbx_seq_one_letter_code
_entity_poly.pdbx_strand_id
1 'polypeptide(L)'
;MDASVLFNNRNRQSENYFNNETKLGQYWKYSTYSLLVPVNVGYKFRLSDNLNLLAAVGPYADFGLTGTDKVTTTDAKGHSKEEKVSSNVYGDKLFNRVNFGFDVKVGVEIAKHYQLSLSYSRGFTNIFKGGLNTKAQDLQLGFSYMF
;
A
#
# COMPACT_ATOMS: atom_id res chain seq x y z
N MET A 1 -13.29 -2.90 19.12
CA MET A 1 -11.99 -2.25 18.94
C MET A 1 -11.06 -3.27 18.35
N ASP A 2 -10.42 -2.95 17.25
CA ASP A 2 -9.52 -3.86 16.53
C ASP A 2 -8.22 -3.10 16.26
N ALA A 3 -7.10 -3.68 16.66
CA ALA A 3 -5.77 -3.17 16.37
C ALA A 3 -4.95 -4.31 15.77
N SER A 4 -4.34 -4.07 14.64
CA SER A 4 -3.55 -5.06 13.94
C SER A 4 -2.22 -4.47 13.48
N VAL A 5 -1.29 -5.35 13.15
CA VAL A 5 -0.02 -4.97 12.53
C VAL A 5 0.06 -5.70 11.20
N LEU A 6 0.14 -4.96 10.12
CA LEU A 6 0.13 -5.50 8.78
C LEU A 6 1.46 -5.21 8.08
N PHE A 7 2.07 -6.24 7.53
CA PHE A 7 3.21 -6.07 6.65
C PHE A 7 2.71 -5.75 5.24
N ASN A 8 3.06 -4.60 4.73
CA ASN A 8 2.58 -4.11 3.45
C ASN A 8 3.71 -4.03 2.43
N ASN A 9 3.46 -4.56 1.24
CA ASN A 9 4.35 -4.44 0.09
C ASN A 9 3.63 -3.64 -0.99
N ARG A 10 4.15 -2.45 -1.29
CA ARG A 10 3.62 -1.58 -2.34
C ARG A 10 4.57 -1.55 -3.52
N ASN A 11 4.07 -2.04 -4.64
CA ASN A 11 4.74 -1.92 -5.92
C ASN A 11 4.09 -0.78 -6.72
N ARG A 12 4.88 0.21 -7.10
CA ARG A 12 4.43 1.32 -7.95
C ARG A 12 5.26 1.35 -9.21
N GLN A 13 4.58 1.53 -10.32
CA GLN A 13 5.21 1.75 -11.61
C GLN A 13 4.81 3.15 -12.07
N SER A 14 5.79 3.97 -12.39
CA SER A 14 5.58 5.28 -12.99
C SER A 14 6.21 5.28 -14.37
N GLU A 15 5.42 5.61 -15.37
CA GLU A 15 5.89 5.83 -16.73
C GLU A 15 6.27 7.31 -16.84
N ASN A 16 7.56 7.59 -16.98
CA ASN A 16 8.03 8.92 -17.30
C ASN A 16 8.51 8.97 -18.75
N TYR A 17 7.76 9.69 -19.55
CA TYR A 17 8.08 10.15 -20.90
C TYR A 17 8.35 9.09 -21.97
N PHE A 18 7.35 8.92 -22.82
CA PHE A 18 7.52 8.37 -24.14
C PHE A 18 7.86 9.55 -25.09
N ASN A 19 9.11 9.67 -25.52
CA ASN A 19 9.44 10.58 -26.61
C ASN A 19 9.18 9.85 -27.93
N ASN A 20 8.14 10.26 -28.64
CA ASN A 20 7.69 9.63 -29.90
C ASN A 20 8.74 9.65 -31.00
N GLU A 21 9.75 10.53 -30.92
CA GLU A 21 10.79 10.66 -31.95
C GLU A 21 11.98 9.73 -31.74
N THR A 22 12.30 9.36 -30.51
CA THR A 22 13.47 8.53 -30.17
C THR A 22 13.15 7.14 -29.69
N LYS A 23 11.86 6.79 -29.50
CA LYS A 23 11.39 5.51 -28.91
C LYS A 23 12.07 5.13 -27.58
N LEU A 24 12.60 6.09 -26.87
CA LEU A 24 13.21 5.93 -25.56
C LEU A 24 12.12 5.95 -24.48
N GLY A 25 11.84 4.82 -23.86
CA GLY A 25 10.95 4.69 -22.72
C GLY A 25 11.74 4.52 -21.43
N GLN A 26 11.51 5.34 -20.41
CA GLN A 26 12.02 5.12 -19.07
C GLN A 26 10.87 4.73 -18.14
N TYR A 27 10.96 3.56 -17.56
CA TYR A 27 10.02 3.07 -16.58
C TYR A 27 10.69 3.04 -15.20
N TRP A 28 10.07 3.73 -14.24
CA TRP A 28 10.50 3.72 -12.85
C TRP A 28 9.64 2.74 -12.07
N LYS A 29 10.25 1.76 -11.46
CA LYS A 29 9.58 0.78 -10.62
C LYS A 29 10.05 0.91 -9.17
N TYR A 30 9.12 1.31 -8.31
CA TYR A 30 9.37 1.44 -6.89
C TYR A 30 8.73 0.25 -6.17
N SER A 31 9.53 -0.47 -5.39
CA SER A 31 9.05 -1.51 -4.48
C SER A 31 9.35 -1.06 -3.06
N THR A 32 8.31 -0.85 -2.26
CA THR A 32 8.46 -0.40 -0.87
C THR A 32 7.81 -1.37 0.07
N TYR A 33 8.49 -1.61 1.19
CA TYR A 33 7.99 -2.42 2.30
C TYR A 33 7.72 -1.52 3.49
N SER A 34 6.57 -1.69 4.09
CA SER A 34 6.15 -0.89 5.24
C SER A 34 5.37 -1.72 6.24
N LEU A 35 5.34 -1.22 7.47
CA LEU A 35 4.53 -1.73 8.56
C LEU A 35 3.34 -0.80 8.76
N LEU A 36 2.14 -1.29 8.50
CA LEU A 36 0.91 -0.54 8.64
C LEU A 36 0.20 -0.99 9.91
N VAL A 37 -0.11 -0.02 10.77
CA VAL A 37 -0.78 -0.22 12.05
C VAL A 37 -2.09 0.53 12.05
N PRO A 38 -3.21 -0.09 11.63
CA PRO A 38 -4.53 0.48 11.78
C PRO A 38 -5.05 0.28 13.20
N VAL A 39 -5.78 1.28 13.70
CA VAL A 39 -6.54 1.21 14.95
C VAL A 39 -7.99 1.51 14.63
N ASN A 40 -8.80 0.47 14.53
CA ASN A 40 -10.17 0.58 14.04
C ASN A 40 -11.18 0.39 15.18
N VAL A 41 -12.20 1.24 15.16
CA VAL A 41 -13.40 1.07 15.97
C VAL A 41 -14.52 0.67 15.03
N GLY A 42 -15.21 -0.40 15.37
CA GLY A 42 -16.24 -0.94 14.51
C GLY A 42 -17.38 -1.58 15.25
N TYR A 43 -18.38 -1.93 14.47
CA TYR A 43 -19.56 -2.61 14.95
C TYR A 43 -19.73 -3.95 14.23
N LYS A 44 -20.18 -4.94 15.00
CA LYS A 44 -20.51 -6.28 14.52
C LYS A 44 -22.03 -6.43 14.50
N PHE A 45 -22.58 -6.59 13.31
CA PHE A 45 -24.00 -6.82 13.07
C PHE A 45 -24.23 -8.33 12.99
N ARG A 46 -25.04 -8.85 13.89
CA ARG A 46 -25.41 -10.25 13.85
C ARG A 46 -26.50 -10.45 12.80
N LEU A 47 -26.20 -11.18 11.74
CA LEU A 47 -27.15 -11.52 10.69
C LEU A 47 -27.85 -12.86 10.97
N SER A 48 -27.09 -13.83 11.51
CA SER A 48 -27.59 -15.13 11.96
C SER A 48 -26.71 -15.69 13.06
N ASP A 49 -27.00 -16.88 13.57
CA ASP A 49 -26.20 -17.52 14.64
C ASP A 49 -24.77 -17.83 14.22
N ASN A 50 -24.55 -18.01 12.93
CA ASN A 50 -23.24 -18.36 12.36
C ASN A 50 -22.67 -17.30 11.42
N LEU A 51 -23.35 -16.15 11.23
CA LEU A 51 -22.92 -15.12 10.28
C LEU A 51 -23.05 -13.74 10.92
N ASN A 52 -21.94 -13.02 10.97
CA ASN A 52 -21.90 -11.62 11.41
C ASN A 52 -21.28 -10.76 10.30
N LEU A 53 -21.80 -9.55 10.16
CA LEU A 53 -21.21 -8.50 9.32
C LEU A 53 -20.38 -7.58 10.20
N LEU A 54 -19.19 -7.21 9.71
CA LEU A 54 -18.27 -6.31 10.39
C LEU A 54 -18.14 -5.02 9.60
N ALA A 55 -18.23 -3.89 10.28
CA ALA A 55 -17.89 -2.59 9.72
C ALA A 55 -17.04 -1.85 10.73
N ALA A 56 -15.88 -1.39 10.32
CA ALA A 56 -14.94 -0.70 11.19
C ALA A 56 -14.26 0.44 10.45
N VAL A 57 -13.79 1.41 11.22
CA VAL A 57 -13.18 2.63 10.71
C VAL A 57 -12.21 3.17 11.75
N GLY A 58 -11.11 3.74 11.28
CA GLY A 58 -10.14 4.34 12.20
C GLY A 58 -8.92 4.91 11.54
N PRO A 59 -8.05 5.56 12.32
CA PRO A 59 -6.76 6.02 11.85
C PRO A 59 -5.80 4.86 11.66
N TYR A 60 -4.82 5.07 10.77
CA TYR A 60 -3.65 4.21 10.66
C TYR A 60 -2.36 5.00 10.66
N ALA A 61 -1.29 4.35 11.11
CA ALA A 61 0.08 4.78 10.92
C ALA A 61 0.81 3.75 10.04
N ASP A 62 1.58 4.24 9.08
CA ASP A 62 2.37 3.41 8.16
C ASP A 62 3.84 3.79 8.27
N PHE A 63 4.67 2.81 8.61
CA PHE A 63 6.10 2.98 8.83
C PHE A 63 6.90 2.33 7.69
N GLY A 64 7.52 3.14 6.85
CA GLY A 64 8.41 2.68 5.79
C GLY A 64 9.67 2.03 6.33
N LEU A 65 9.85 0.74 6.04
CA LEU A 65 11.01 -0.05 6.48
C LEU A 65 12.14 0.04 5.46
N THR A 66 11.86 -0.35 4.23
CA THR A 66 12.83 -0.36 3.14
C THR A 66 12.14 -0.22 1.79
N GLY A 67 12.88 0.16 0.78
CA GLY A 67 12.36 0.23 -0.58
C GLY A 67 13.49 0.23 -1.58
N THR A 68 13.21 -0.32 -2.75
CA THR A 68 14.16 -0.40 -3.87
C THR A 68 13.61 0.36 -5.05
N ASP A 69 14.46 1.13 -5.68
CA ASP A 69 14.20 1.86 -6.90
C ASP A 69 14.93 1.22 -8.08
N LYS A 70 14.18 0.92 -9.14
CA LYS A 70 14.69 0.33 -10.37
C LYS A 70 14.26 1.17 -11.56
N VAL A 71 15.20 1.50 -12.41
CA VAL A 71 14.98 2.16 -13.70
C VAL A 71 15.17 1.16 -14.82
N THR A 72 14.17 1.03 -15.66
CA THR A 72 14.29 0.27 -16.90
C THR A 72 14.34 1.26 -18.06
N THR A 73 15.47 1.31 -18.73
CA THR A 73 15.65 2.10 -19.94
C THR A 73 15.54 1.20 -21.16
N THR A 74 14.64 1.53 -22.05
CA THR A 74 14.49 0.80 -23.32
C THR A 74 15.11 1.61 -24.45
N ASP A 75 16.08 1.02 -25.13
CA ASP A 75 16.77 1.61 -26.28
C ASP A 75 15.89 1.59 -27.53
N ALA A 76 16.19 2.46 -28.50
CA ALA A 76 15.53 2.52 -29.80
C ALA A 76 15.58 1.18 -30.59
N LYS A 77 16.43 0.25 -30.20
CA LYS A 77 16.56 -1.11 -30.76
C LYS A 77 15.75 -2.17 -30.01
N GLY A 78 14.94 -1.77 -29.00
CA GLY A 78 14.11 -2.69 -28.23
C GLY A 78 14.85 -3.46 -27.13
N HIS A 79 16.11 -3.13 -26.84
CA HIS A 79 16.81 -3.71 -25.70
C HIS A 79 16.46 -2.96 -24.42
N SER A 80 15.95 -3.68 -23.44
CA SER A 80 15.63 -3.13 -22.11
C SER A 80 16.75 -3.42 -21.14
N LYS A 81 17.35 -2.40 -20.54
CA LYS A 81 18.34 -2.51 -19.47
C LYS A 81 17.71 -2.07 -18.17
N GLU A 82 17.67 -2.98 -17.19
CA GLU A 82 17.19 -2.71 -15.84
C GLU A 82 18.39 -2.36 -14.95
N GLU A 83 18.37 -1.18 -14.34
CA GLU A 83 19.42 -0.71 -13.44
C GLU A 83 18.82 -0.36 -12.08
N LYS A 84 19.42 -0.90 -11.00
CA LYS A 84 19.08 -0.51 -9.63
C LYS A 84 19.69 0.84 -9.33
N VAL A 85 18.85 1.86 -9.10
CA VAL A 85 19.30 3.22 -8.82
C VAL A 85 19.56 3.41 -7.32
N SER A 86 18.69 2.88 -6.45
CA SER A 86 18.87 2.96 -5.00
C SER A 86 18.39 1.69 -4.30
N SER A 87 19.09 1.32 -3.24
CA SER A 87 18.70 0.20 -2.38
C SER A 87 17.86 0.63 -1.18
N ASN A 88 17.65 1.95 -0.96
CA ASN A 88 16.87 2.45 0.17
C ASN A 88 16.25 3.82 -0.13
N VAL A 89 15.07 3.82 -0.75
CA VAL A 89 14.32 5.04 -1.11
C VAL A 89 13.91 5.90 0.09
N TYR A 90 13.85 5.33 1.28
CA TYR A 90 13.58 6.07 2.52
C TYR A 90 14.83 6.73 3.10
N GLY A 91 16.03 6.22 2.78
CA GLY A 91 17.34 6.78 3.19
C GLY A 91 17.69 8.05 2.43
N ASP A 92 17.39 8.10 1.14
CA ASP A 92 17.76 9.20 0.22
C ASP A 92 16.77 10.38 0.25
N LYS A 93 15.95 10.48 1.28
CA LYS A 93 14.97 11.58 1.49
C LYS A 93 13.89 11.73 0.40
N LEU A 94 13.72 10.75 -0.48
CA LEU A 94 12.69 10.78 -1.52
C LEU A 94 11.29 10.51 -0.96
N PHE A 95 11.19 9.61 0.03
CA PHE A 95 9.93 9.19 0.63
C PHE A 95 9.85 9.55 2.12
N ASN A 96 8.68 9.89 2.57
CA ASN A 96 8.38 10.01 4.00
C ASN A 96 8.30 8.63 4.62
N ARG A 97 9.06 8.41 5.72
CA ARG A 97 9.06 7.13 6.45
C ARG A 97 7.77 6.87 7.20
N VAL A 98 7.11 7.93 7.63
CA VAL A 98 5.89 7.83 8.43
C VAL A 98 4.76 8.49 7.66
N ASN A 99 3.70 7.73 7.44
CA ASN A 99 2.49 8.20 6.80
C ASN A 99 1.31 7.93 7.71
N PHE A 100 0.40 8.89 7.78
CA PHE A 100 -0.85 8.78 8.52
C PHE A 100 -2.02 8.84 7.56
N GLY A 101 -3.08 8.17 7.92
CA GLY A 101 -4.28 8.15 7.12
C GLY A 101 -5.46 7.56 7.87
N PHE A 102 -6.43 7.20 7.10
CA PHE A 102 -7.69 6.67 7.54
C PHE A 102 -7.97 5.32 6.86
N ASP A 103 -8.47 4.38 7.62
CA ASP A 103 -8.81 3.02 7.20
C ASP A 103 -10.31 2.75 7.38
N VAL A 104 -10.91 2.13 6.40
CA VAL A 104 -12.28 1.61 6.44
C VAL A 104 -12.22 0.13 6.15
N LYS A 105 -12.79 -0.68 7.05
CA LYS A 105 -12.83 -2.13 6.95
C LYS A 105 -14.27 -2.61 6.94
N VAL A 106 -14.59 -3.49 6.01
CA VAL A 106 -15.83 -4.27 6.01
C VAL A 106 -15.47 -5.75 5.94
N GLY A 107 -16.29 -6.59 6.54
CA GLY A 107 -16.00 -8.02 6.56
C GLY A 107 -17.19 -8.87 6.97
N VAL A 108 -17.02 -10.16 6.79
CA VAL A 108 -17.95 -11.18 7.25
C VAL A 108 -17.24 -12.16 8.17
N GLU A 109 -17.89 -12.50 9.27
CA GLU A 109 -17.43 -13.53 10.19
C GLU A 109 -18.38 -14.74 10.08
N ILE A 110 -17.80 -15.89 9.83
CA ILE A 110 -18.52 -17.15 9.60
C ILE A 110 -18.14 -18.12 10.71
N ALA A 111 -19.15 -18.80 11.26
CA ALA A 111 -19.00 -19.81 12.32
C ALA A 111 -18.21 -19.31 13.54
N LYS A 112 -18.15 -18.00 13.79
CA LYS A 112 -17.43 -17.34 14.90
C LYS A 112 -15.91 -17.53 14.88
N HIS A 113 -15.37 -18.21 13.86
CA HIS A 113 -13.93 -18.52 13.77
C HIS A 113 -13.26 -17.93 12.53
N TYR A 114 -13.98 -17.86 11.43
CA TYR A 114 -13.41 -17.38 10.15
C TYR A 114 -13.88 -15.98 9.85
N GLN A 115 -12.95 -15.09 9.57
CA GLN A 115 -13.26 -13.73 9.16
C GLN A 115 -12.61 -13.44 7.81
N LEU A 116 -13.42 -13.00 6.85
CA LEU A 116 -12.99 -12.42 5.59
C LEU A 116 -13.25 -10.93 5.63
N SER A 117 -12.25 -10.12 5.33
CA SER A 117 -12.38 -8.65 5.40
C SER A 117 -11.75 -7.98 4.18
N LEU A 118 -12.35 -6.87 3.79
CA LEU A 118 -11.84 -5.94 2.80
C LEU A 118 -11.61 -4.60 3.48
N SER A 119 -10.41 -4.05 3.36
CA SER A 119 -10.04 -2.75 3.92
C SER A 119 -9.61 -1.80 2.82
N TYR A 120 -10.02 -0.54 2.94
CA TYR A 120 -9.54 0.56 2.11
C TYR A 120 -8.88 1.61 2.99
N SER A 121 -7.62 1.89 2.72
CA SER A 121 -6.83 2.86 3.46
C SER A 121 -6.47 4.05 2.57
N ARG A 122 -6.65 5.28 3.09
CA ARG A 122 -6.28 6.52 2.40
C ARG A 122 -5.38 7.38 3.27
N GLY A 123 -4.18 7.67 2.76
CA GLY A 123 -3.22 8.55 3.41
C GLY A 123 -3.57 10.03 3.28
N PHE A 124 -3.30 10.79 4.33
CA PHE A 124 -3.40 12.25 4.34
C PHE A 124 -2.05 12.90 4.08
N THR A 125 -0.96 12.24 4.45
CA THR A 125 0.39 12.73 4.26
C THR A 125 0.88 12.46 2.84
N ASN A 126 1.67 13.39 2.31
CA ASN A 126 2.33 13.19 1.03
C ASN A 126 3.43 12.14 1.17
N ILE A 127 3.48 11.20 0.23
CA ILE A 127 4.50 10.15 0.23
C ILE A 127 5.84 10.72 -0.18
N PHE A 128 5.86 11.69 -1.11
CA PHE A 128 7.07 12.33 -1.61
C PHE A 128 7.41 13.60 -0.83
N LYS A 129 8.68 13.79 -0.48
CA LYS A 129 9.19 15.02 0.14
C LYS A 129 9.32 16.19 -0.85
N GLY A 130 9.22 15.95 -2.14
CA GLY A 130 9.47 16.91 -3.22
C GLY A 130 8.26 17.73 -3.70
N GLY A 131 7.17 17.85 -2.90
CA GLY A 131 6.03 18.72 -3.27
C GLY A 131 5.01 18.12 -4.24
N LEU A 132 5.19 16.89 -4.70
CA LEU A 132 4.17 16.16 -5.46
C LEU A 132 3.08 15.67 -4.50
N ASN A 133 1.86 16.13 -4.71
CA ASN A 133 0.67 15.74 -3.92
C ASN A 133 0.27 14.28 -4.21
N THR A 134 1.10 13.33 -3.83
CA THR A 134 0.82 11.90 -3.99
C THR A 134 0.46 11.28 -2.65
N LYS A 135 -0.79 10.89 -2.51
CA LYS A 135 -1.33 10.26 -1.29
C LYS A 135 -1.35 8.74 -1.45
N ALA A 136 -1.09 8.02 -0.36
CA ALA A 136 -1.21 6.57 -0.34
C ALA A 136 -2.68 6.16 -0.46
N GLN A 137 -2.94 5.14 -1.26
CA GLN A 137 -4.23 4.44 -1.33
C GLN A 137 -3.94 2.96 -1.43
N ASP A 138 -4.56 2.18 -0.57
CA ASP A 138 -4.38 0.74 -0.53
C ASP A 138 -5.72 0.04 -0.40
N LEU A 139 -5.89 -1.04 -1.14
CA LEU A 139 -7.00 -1.98 -0.99
C LEU A 139 -6.41 -3.30 -0.52
N GLN A 140 -6.93 -3.83 0.58
CA GLN A 140 -6.41 -5.02 1.22
C GLN A 140 -7.52 -6.05 1.43
N LEU A 141 -7.23 -7.29 1.10
CA LEU A 141 -8.06 -8.44 1.42
C LEU A 141 -7.43 -9.20 2.58
N GLY A 142 -8.17 -9.36 3.66
CA GLY A 142 -7.72 -10.04 4.86
C GLY A 142 -8.52 -11.30 5.14
N PHE A 143 -7.81 -12.36 5.54
CA PHE A 143 -8.39 -13.57 6.09
C PHE A 143 -7.84 -13.79 7.50
N SER A 144 -8.71 -14.04 8.46
CA SER A 144 -8.32 -14.28 9.85
C SER A 144 -9.05 -15.49 10.42
N TYR A 145 -8.37 -16.21 11.29
CA TYR A 145 -8.94 -17.26 12.11
C TYR A 145 -8.91 -16.85 13.57
N MET A 146 -10.05 -16.94 14.26
CA MET A 146 -10.19 -16.62 15.67
C MET A 146 -10.30 -17.91 16.47
N PHE A 147 -9.52 -18.03 17.51
CA PHE A 147 -9.49 -19.18 18.42
C PHE A 147 -10.60 -19.10 19.48
#